data_26e03b5756063412df9e92bb4ca9f6df
#
_entry.id   26e03b5756063412df9e92bb4ca9f6df
#
_cell.length_a   1.000
_cell.length_b   1.000
_cell.length_c   1.000
_cell.angle_alpha   90.00
_cell.angle_beta   90.00
_cell.angle_gamma   90.00
#
_symmetry.space_group_name_H-M   'P 1'
#
loop_
_entity.id
_entity.type
_entity.pdbx_description
1 polymer ?
#
loop_
_entity_poly.entity_id
_entity_poly.type
_entity_poly.pdbx_seq_one_letter_code
_entity_poly.pdbx_strand_id
1 'polypeptide(L)'
;KMEFVVITGMSGAGKSQVANYLEDYGYFCIDNMPPALIPKFAEIISHSDEQINKIALVIDVRGRELLNDFFPALDNLKDLGFNYKILFLEASDNTLIKRYKETRRTHPLAPSGRVLDGINEERQVLQEIKKRADHIIDTSNLLPSQLKEEINNIFMKGREFKGMVIDIITFGFKYGIPIDCDLIFDVRFLPNPYYIPSMKKLTGKDEQVKEFVLK
;
A
#
# COMPACT_ATOMS: atom_id res chain seq x y z
N LYS A 1 -15.07 -16.92 3.92
CA LYS A 1 -15.20 -16.97 2.45
C LYS A 1 -14.00 -16.21 1.89
N MET A 2 -13.20 -16.86 1.05
CA MET A 2 -12.00 -16.27 0.45
C MET A 2 -12.36 -15.12 -0.48
N GLU A 3 -11.64 -14.00 -0.39
CA GLU A 3 -11.84 -12.79 -1.20
C GLU A 3 -10.56 -12.51 -2.02
N PHE A 4 -10.74 -12.31 -3.32
CA PHE A 4 -9.64 -11.97 -4.22
C PHE A 4 -9.72 -10.51 -4.64
N VAL A 5 -8.58 -9.82 -4.63
CA VAL A 5 -8.41 -8.50 -5.21
C VAL A 5 -7.40 -8.60 -6.35
N VAL A 6 -7.84 -8.29 -7.55
CA VAL A 6 -6.99 -8.27 -8.74
C VAL A 6 -6.53 -6.83 -8.96
N ILE A 7 -5.24 -6.58 -8.76
CA ILE A 7 -4.61 -5.28 -8.95
C ILE A 7 -4.01 -5.24 -10.34
N THR A 8 -4.48 -4.37 -11.18
CA THR A 8 -3.95 -4.17 -12.54
C THR A 8 -3.97 -2.69 -12.93
N GLY A 9 -3.56 -2.34 -14.13
CA GLY A 9 -3.53 -0.97 -14.61
C GLY A 9 -2.18 -0.57 -15.19
N MET A 10 -2.03 0.70 -15.50
CA MET A 10 -0.88 1.24 -16.24
C MET A 10 0.45 0.96 -15.55
N SER A 11 1.46 0.63 -16.33
CA SER A 11 2.83 0.51 -15.86
C SER A 11 3.32 1.85 -15.29
N GLY A 12 3.84 1.83 -14.06
CA GLY A 12 4.20 3.07 -13.34
C GLY A 12 3.06 3.74 -12.59
N ALA A 13 1.82 3.21 -12.60
CA ALA A 13 0.69 3.76 -11.85
C ALA A 13 0.71 3.44 -10.35
N GLY A 14 1.64 2.61 -9.85
CA GLY A 14 1.79 2.34 -8.42
C GLY A 14 1.25 0.99 -7.94
N LYS A 15 1.08 0.00 -8.82
CA LYS A 15 0.57 -1.35 -8.47
C LYS A 15 1.31 -2.00 -7.30
N SER A 16 2.64 -2.00 -7.33
CA SER A 16 3.45 -2.60 -6.24
C SER A 16 3.27 -1.86 -4.92
N GLN A 17 3.05 -0.56 -4.95
CA GLN A 17 2.79 0.21 -3.73
C GLN A 17 1.44 -0.15 -3.11
N VAL A 18 0.42 -0.33 -3.94
CA VAL A 18 -0.89 -0.81 -3.49
C VAL A 18 -0.82 -2.23 -2.94
N ALA A 19 -0.03 -3.11 -3.56
CA ALA A 19 0.22 -4.46 -3.03
C ALA A 19 0.80 -4.40 -1.62
N ASN A 20 1.84 -3.59 -1.38
CA ASN A 20 2.43 -3.40 -0.05
C ASN A 20 1.40 -2.89 0.97
N TYR A 21 0.51 -1.97 0.58
CA TYR A 21 -0.54 -1.50 1.48
C TYR A 21 -1.56 -2.60 1.82
N LEU A 22 -1.91 -3.44 0.84
CA LEU A 22 -2.80 -4.57 1.10
C LEU A 22 -2.13 -5.65 1.96
N GLU A 23 -0.81 -5.85 1.84
CA GLU A 23 -0.03 -6.70 2.78
C GLU A 23 -0.12 -6.17 4.21
N ASP A 24 0.07 -4.86 4.42
CA ASP A 24 -0.13 -4.19 5.72
C ASP A 24 -1.54 -4.45 6.28
N TYR A 25 -2.53 -4.65 5.41
CA TYR A 25 -3.93 -4.94 5.78
C TYR A 25 -4.25 -6.44 5.87
N GLY A 26 -3.22 -7.28 5.80
CA GLY A 26 -3.34 -8.73 6.00
C GLY A 26 -3.82 -9.49 4.78
N TYR A 27 -3.62 -8.95 3.58
CA TYR A 27 -3.76 -9.70 2.33
C TYR A 27 -2.51 -10.52 2.04
N PHE A 28 -2.68 -11.73 1.56
CA PHE A 28 -1.60 -12.50 0.95
C PHE A 28 -1.41 -11.99 -0.48
N CYS A 29 -0.31 -11.28 -0.74
CA CYS A 29 -0.05 -10.63 -2.01
C CYS A 29 0.87 -11.46 -2.90
N ILE A 30 0.51 -11.57 -4.19
CA ILE A 30 1.33 -12.23 -5.22
C ILE A 30 1.52 -11.24 -6.34
N ASP A 31 2.78 -10.92 -6.61
CA ASP A 31 3.14 -10.02 -7.71
C ASP A 31 3.39 -10.78 -9.00
N ASN A 32 3.01 -10.16 -10.11
CA ASN A 32 3.23 -10.67 -11.46
C ASN A 32 2.63 -12.07 -11.73
N MET A 33 1.44 -12.34 -11.20
CA MET A 33 0.72 -13.59 -11.41
C MET A 33 0.28 -13.72 -12.87
N PRO A 34 0.69 -14.78 -13.58
CA PRO A 34 0.14 -15.08 -14.91
C PRO A 34 -1.36 -15.43 -14.81
N PRO A 35 -2.23 -14.81 -15.64
CA PRO A 35 -3.67 -15.05 -15.55
C PRO A 35 -4.06 -16.52 -15.60
N ALA A 36 -3.45 -17.30 -16.49
CA ALA A 36 -3.74 -18.72 -16.66
C ALA A 36 -3.51 -19.58 -15.39
N LEU A 37 -2.71 -19.10 -14.43
CA LEU A 37 -2.43 -19.82 -13.18
C LEU A 37 -3.41 -19.47 -12.06
N ILE A 38 -4.22 -18.44 -12.20
CA ILE A 38 -5.13 -17.97 -11.13
C ILE A 38 -6.09 -19.06 -10.65
N PRO A 39 -6.81 -19.79 -11.52
CA PRO A 39 -7.74 -20.81 -11.06
C PRO A 39 -7.04 -21.93 -10.30
N LYS A 40 -5.88 -22.38 -10.80
CA LYS A 40 -5.11 -23.44 -10.14
C LYS A 40 -4.55 -23.03 -8.79
N PHE A 41 -4.09 -21.80 -8.69
CA PHE A 41 -3.65 -21.19 -7.43
C PHE A 41 -4.80 -21.15 -6.41
N ALA A 42 -6.00 -20.70 -6.84
CA ALA A 42 -7.17 -20.65 -5.97
C ALA A 42 -7.58 -22.04 -5.45
N GLU A 43 -7.53 -23.07 -6.30
CA GLU A 43 -7.74 -24.46 -5.88
C GLU A 43 -6.74 -24.91 -4.81
N ILE A 44 -5.45 -24.67 -5.03
CA ILE A 44 -4.38 -25.06 -4.09
C ILE A 44 -4.59 -24.40 -2.73
N ILE A 45 -4.82 -23.09 -2.71
CA ILE A 45 -5.00 -22.34 -1.46
C ILE A 45 -6.29 -22.76 -0.73
N SER A 46 -7.35 -23.09 -1.47
CA SER A 46 -8.62 -23.51 -0.86
C SER A 46 -8.52 -24.85 -0.12
N HIS A 47 -7.52 -25.68 -0.45
CA HIS A 47 -7.26 -26.96 0.19
C HIS A 47 -6.08 -26.88 1.20
N SER A 48 -5.47 -25.72 1.38
CA SER A 48 -4.39 -25.56 2.36
C SER A 48 -4.95 -25.44 3.79
N ASP A 49 -4.21 -25.94 4.76
CA ASP A 49 -4.53 -25.80 6.19
C ASP A 49 -4.37 -24.35 6.70
N GLU A 50 -3.73 -23.51 5.92
CA GLU A 50 -3.58 -22.08 6.24
C GLU A 50 -4.89 -21.33 5.96
N GLN A 51 -5.39 -20.62 6.96
CA GLN A 51 -6.61 -19.79 6.85
C GLN A 51 -6.35 -18.50 6.08
N ILE A 52 -5.93 -18.59 4.82
CA ILE A 52 -5.77 -17.43 3.94
C ILE A 52 -7.14 -17.04 3.40
N ASN A 53 -7.71 -15.94 3.91
CA ASN A 53 -9.04 -15.50 3.50
C ASN A 53 -9.03 -14.26 2.58
N LYS A 54 -7.88 -13.60 2.45
CA LYS A 54 -7.70 -12.37 1.68
C LYS A 54 -6.47 -12.52 0.79
N ILE A 55 -6.68 -12.40 -0.51
CA ILE A 55 -5.63 -12.58 -1.51
C ILE A 55 -5.63 -11.39 -2.45
N ALA A 56 -4.45 -10.83 -2.71
CA ALA A 56 -4.26 -9.78 -3.70
C ALA A 56 -3.31 -10.27 -4.80
N LEU A 57 -3.77 -10.22 -6.04
CA LEU A 57 -3.03 -10.66 -7.21
C LEU A 57 -2.66 -9.45 -8.04
N VAL A 58 -1.38 -9.15 -8.16
CA VAL A 58 -0.90 -8.13 -9.10
C VAL A 58 -0.72 -8.78 -10.46
N ILE A 59 -1.50 -8.33 -11.43
CA ILE A 59 -1.48 -8.85 -12.79
C ILE A 59 -1.04 -7.74 -13.74
N ASP A 60 0.09 -7.97 -14.38
CA ASP A 60 0.66 -7.04 -15.32
C ASP A 60 0.35 -7.49 -16.75
N VAL A 61 -0.67 -6.88 -17.35
CA VAL A 61 -1.13 -7.24 -18.69
C VAL A 61 -0.38 -6.37 -19.72
N ARG A 62 0.78 -6.85 -20.17
CA ARG A 62 1.65 -6.14 -21.13
C ARG A 62 1.49 -6.59 -22.58
N GLY A 63 0.41 -7.25 -22.93
CA GLY A 63 0.22 -7.71 -24.30
C GLY A 63 -1.16 -8.32 -24.52
N ARG A 64 -1.55 -8.41 -25.79
CA ARG A 64 -2.84 -8.96 -26.18
C ARG A 64 -3.01 -10.43 -25.78
N GLU A 65 -1.94 -11.21 -25.77
CA GLU A 65 -1.96 -12.62 -25.38
C GLU A 65 -2.39 -12.76 -23.91
N LEU A 66 -1.77 -12.00 -23.00
CA LEU A 66 -2.14 -12.01 -21.58
C LEU A 66 -3.56 -11.47 -21.35
N LEU A 67 -4.03 -10.54 -22.19
CA LEU A 67 -5.39 -10.06 -22.14
C LEU A 67 -6.40 -11.15 -22.51
N ASN A 68 -6.08 -11.99 -23.48
CA ASN A 68 -6.93 -13.11 -23.90
C ASN A 68 -7.14 -14.14 -22.77
N ASP A 69 -6.14 -14.33 -21.92
CA ASP A 69 -6.23 -15.25 -20.77
C ASP A 69 -6.84 -14.60 -19.53
N PHE A 70 -6.83 -13.27 -19.44
CA PHE A 70 -7.22 -12.54 -18.24
C PHE A 70 -8.68 -12.77 -17.84
N PHE A 71 -9.63 -12.52 -18.76
CA PHE A 71 -11.03 -12.68 -18.46
C PHE A 71 -11.45 -14.14 -18.28
N PRO A 72 -11.03 -15.10 -19.14
CA PRO A 72 -11.31 -16.52 -18.90
C PRO A 72 -10.80 -17.03 -17.55
N ALA A 73 -9.64 -16.56 -17.09
CA ALA A 73 -9.11 -16.93 -15.78
C ALA A 73 -9.99 -16.42 -14.62
N LEU A 74 -10.50 -15.20 -14.73
CA LEU A 74 -11.41 -14.62 -13.75
C LEU A 74 -12.80 -15.25 -13.78
N ASP A 75 -13.31 -15.60 -14.96
CA ASP A 75 -14.56 -16.34 -15.10
C ASP A 75 -14.44 -17.73 -14.44
N ASN A 76 -13.36 -18.46 -14.70
CA ASN A 76 -13.09 -19.72 -14.03
C ASN A 76 -12.97 -19.57 -12.50
N LEU A 77 -12.33 -18.50 -12.02
CA LEU A 77 -12.25 -18.21 -10.58
C LEU A 77 -13.65 -18.05 -9.97
N LYS A 78 -14.54 -17.39 -10.69
CA LYS A 78 -15.96 -17.22 -10.30
C LYS A 78 -16.74 -18.54 -10.32
N ASP A 79 -16.52 -19.38 -11.34
CA ASP A 79 -17.14 -20.70 -11.47
C ASP A 79 -16.73 -21.64 -10.34
N LEU A 80 -15.50 -21.50 -9.84
CA LEU A 80 -15.00 -22.18 -8.64
C LEU A 80 -15.63 -21.65 -7.33
N GLY A 81 -16.50 -20.66 -7.40
CA GLY A 81 -17.24 -20.08 -6.26
C GLY A 81 -16.49 -18.99 -5.49
N PHE A 82 -15.38 -18.49 -6.02
CA PHE A 82 -14.63 -17.40 -5.42
C PHE A 82 -15.11 -16.04 -5.93
N ASN A 83 -15.22 -15.09 -5.02
CA ASN A 83 -15.50 -13.69 -5.38
C ASN A 83 -14.18 -12.95 -5.62
N TYR A 84 -14.18 -12.09 -6.61
CA TYR A 84 -13.06 -11.18 -6.85
C TYR A 84 -13.53 -9.74 -7.08
N LYS A 85 -12.63 -8.80 -6.91
CA LYS A 85 -12.79 -7.40 -7.30
C LYS A 85 -11.57 -6.96 -8.11
N ILE A 86 -11.79 -6.19 -9.15
CA ILE A 86 -10.74 -5.61 -9.97
C ILE A 86 -10.46 -4.18 -9.52
N LEU A 87 -9.25 -3.93 -9.06
CA LEU A 87 -8.72 -2.60 -8.80
C LEU A 87 -7.83 -2.17 -9.94
N PHE A 88 -8.25 -1.16 -10.67
CA PHE A 88 -7.50 -0.60 -11.79
C PHE A 88 -6.79 0.68 -11.39
N LEU A 89 -5.47 0.73 -11.60
CA LEU A 89 -4.65 1.90 -11.33
C LEU A 89 -4.28 2.60 -12.64
N GLU A 90 -4.51 3.90 -12.67
CA GLU A 90 -4.08 4.74 -13.79
C GLU A 90 -3.35 5.99 -13.33
N ALA A 91 -2.73 6.65 -14.28
CA ALA A 91 -2.21 8.00 -14.11
C ALA A 91 -2.16 8.71 -15.46
N SER A 92 -2.05 10.04 -15.43
CA SER A 92 -1.88 10.86 -16.63
C SER A 92 -0.56 10.55 -17.34
N ASP A 93 -0.52 10.74 -18.64
CA ASP A 93 0.67 10.48 -19.46
C ASP A 93 1.88 11.28 -18.96
N ASN A 94 1.66 12.55 -18.57
CA ASN A 94 2.71 13.39 -17.99
C ASN A 94 3.30 12.80 -16.70
N THR A 95 2.45 12.29 -15.82
CA THR A 95 2.88 11.65 -14.57
C THR A 95 3.62 10.36 -14.84
N LEU A 96 3.13 9.52 -15.74
CA LEU A 96 3.79 8.27 -16.12
C LEU A 96 5.17 8.54 -16.74
N ILE A 97 5.26 9.47 -17.71
CA ILE A 97 6.53 9.87 -18.32
C ILE A 97 7.53 10.37 -17.26
N LYS A 98 7.07 11.19 -16.30
CA LYS A 98 7.91 11.68 -15.21
C LYS A 98 8.46 10.52 -14.37
N ARG A 99 7.60 9.59 -13.95
CA ARG A 99 7.98 8.41 -13.14
C ARG A 99 8.95 7.50 -13.89
N TYR A 100 8.78 7.29 -15.20
CA TYR A 100 9.73 6.55 -16.02
C TYR A 100 11.11 7.21 -16.09
N LYS A 101 11.15 8.54 -16.24
CA LYS A 101 12.41 9.31 -16.24
C LYS A 101 13.12 9.23 -14.88
N GLU A 102 12.39 9.38 -13.78
CA GLU A 102 12.92 9.30 -12.42
C GLU A 102 13.54 7.92 -12.12
N THR A 103 12.88 6.86 -12.56
CA THR A 103 13.36 5.47 -12.36
C THR A 103 14.36 5.01 -13.42
N ARG A 104 14.62 5.80 -14.46
CA ARG A 104 15.50 5.46 -15.61
C ARG A 104 15.14 4.12 -16.25
N ARG A 105 13.86 3.81 -16.34
CA ARG A 105 13.34 2.58 -16.97
C ARG A 105 12.80 2.88 -18.36
N THR A 106 12.91 1.90 -19.24
CA THR A 106 12.23 1.90 -20.54
C THR A 106 10.80 1.36 -20.38
N HIS A 107 9.87 1.81 -21.22
CA HIS A 107 8.52 1.26 -21.19
C HIS A 107 8.52 -0.17 -21.76
N PRO A 108 7.85 -1.15 -21.12
CA PRO A 108 7.86 -2.54 -21.56
C PRO A 108 7.38 -2.75 -23.00
N LEU A 109 6.37 -1.98 -23.45
CA LEU A 109 5.85 -2.04 -24.82
C LEU A 109 6.62 -1.15 -25.81
N ALA A 110 7.60 -0.37 -25.35
CA ALA A 110 8.44 0.45 -26.22
C ALA A 110 9.91 0.39 -25.75
N PRO A 111 10.57 -0.78 -25.79
CA PRO A 111 11.92 -0.94 -25.22
C PRO A 111 12.98 -0.12 -25.95
N SER A 112 12.78 0.16 -27.24
CA SER A 112 13.66 0.97 -28.08
C SER A 112 12.99 2.25 -28.59
N GLY A 113 11.75 2.53 -28.15
CA GLY A 113 10.93 3.65 -28.61
C GLY A 113 10.75 4.73 -27.54
N ARG A 114 9.85 5.66 -27.86
CA ARG A 114 9.48 6.71 -26.91
C ARG A 114 8.54 6.14 -25.84
N VAL A 115 8.77 6.51 -24.59
CA VAL A 115 7.91 6.10 -23.45
C VAL A 115 6.44 6.41 -23.71
N LEU A 116 6.14 7.55 -24.35
CA LEU A 116 4.77 7.95 -24.69
C LEU A 116 4.08 6.96 -25.64
N ASP A 117 4.79 6.42 -26.59
CA ASP A 117 4.22 5.47 -27.56
C ASP A 117 3.81 4.17 -26.84
N GLY A 118 4.66 3.69 -25.93
CA GLY A 118 4.35 2.54 -25.09
C GLY A 118 3.16 2.79 -24.13
N ILE A 119 3.07 3.97 -23.54
CA ILE A 119 1.93 4.37 -22.71
C ILE A 119 0.63 4.34 -23.51
N ASN A 120 0.62 4.89 -24.71
CA ASN A 120 -0.55 4.92 -25.57
C ASN A 120 -1.01 3.51 -25.96
N GLU A 121 -0.06 2.65 -26.34
CA GLU A 121 -0.36 1.25 -26.67
C GLU A 121 -0.90 0.49 -25.45
N GLU A 122 -0.26 0.62 -24.30
CA GLU A 122 -0.72 -0.02 -23.04
C GLU A 122 -2.13 0.42 -22.67
N ARG A 123 -2.43 1.73 -22.80
CA ARG A 123 -3.75 2.28 -22.51
C ARG A 123 -4.84 1.68 -23.41
N GLN A 124 -4.54 1.44 -24.67
CA GLN A 124 -5.47 0.77 -25.59
C GLN A 124 -5.70 -0.69 -25.20
N VAL A 125 -4.64 -1.43 -24.88
CA VAL A 125 -4.73 -2.83 -24.44
C VAL A 125 -5.55 -2.96 -23.15
N LEU A 126 -5.34 -2.07 -22.20
CA LEU A 126 -5.99 -2.13 -20.88
C LEU A 126 -7.41 -1.56 -20.85
N GLN A 127 -7.91 -0.98 -21.94
CA GLN A 127 -9.22 -0.32 -21.98
C GLN A 127 -10.37 -1.25 -21.59
N GLU A 128 -10.35 -2.50 -22.03
CA GLU A 128 -11.39 -3.47 -21.73
C GLU A 128 -11.38 -3.89 -20.25
N ILE A 129 -10.19 -3.99 -19.66
CA ILE A 129 -10.06 -4.28 -18.22
C ILE A 129 -10.57 -3.09 -17.40
N LYS A 130 -10.21 -1.87 -17.80
CA LYS A 130 -10.69 -0.64 -17.13
C LYS A 130 -12.21 -0.55 -17.12
N LYS A 131 -12.89 -0.91 -18.21
CA LYS A 131 -14.36 -0.91 -18.28
C LYS A 131 -15.02 -1.89 -17.31
N ARG A 132 -14.36 -2.99 -16.96
CA ARG A 132 -14.86 -4.03 -16.05
C ARG A 132 -14.32 -3.89 -14.63
N ALA A 133 -13.52 -2.86 -14.35
CA ALA A 133 -12.96 -2.64 -13.03
C ALA A 133 -14.06 -2.22 -12.03
N ASP A 134 -14.04 -2.83 -10.84
CA ASP A 134 -14.92 -2.46 -9.73
C ASP A 134 -14.50 -1.14 -9.08
N HIS A 135 -13.19 -0.88 -9.08
CA HIS A 135 -12.58 0.34 -8.55
C HIS A 135 -11.50 0.85 -9.49
N ILE A 136 -11.53 2.15 -9.76
CA ILE A 136 -10.50 2.84 -10.56
C ILE A 136 -9.89 3.95 -9.69
N ILE A 137 -8.57 3.96 -9.56
CA ILE A 137 -7.84 5.02 -8.84
C ILE A 137 -6.90 5.72 -9.82
N ASP A 138 -7.09 7.02 -10.00
CA ASP A 138 -6.14 7.88 -10.69
C ASP A 138 -5.08 8.38 -9.69
N THR A 139 -3.86 7.87 -9.85
CA THR A 139 -2.73 8.20 -8.98
C THR A 139 -1.91 9.39 -9.45
N SER A 140 -2.40 10.17 -10.42
CA SER A 140 -1.66 11.28 -11.04
C SER A 140 -1.15 12.30 -10.03
N ASN A 141 -2.02 12.67 -9.10
CA ASN A 141 -1.79 13.74 -8.13
C ASN A 141 -1.84 13.24 -6.67
N LEU A 142 -1.92 11.94 -6.46
CA LEU A 142 -1.97 11.39 -5.11
C LEU A 142 -0.58 11.28 -4.48
N LEU A 143 -0.47 11.76 -3.26
CA LEU A 143 0.66 11.42 -2.39
C LEU A 143 0.53 9.95 -1.93
N PRO A 144 1.64 9.30 -1.55
CA PRO A 144 1.60 7.92 -1.03
C PRO A 144 0.62 7.73 0.13
N SER A 145 0.53 8.69 1.04
CA SER A 145 -0.42 8.67 2.17
C SER A 145 -1.88 8.73 1.71
N GLN A 146 -2.18 9.55 0.71
CA GLN A 146 -3.52 9.66 0.14
C GLN A 146 -3.92 8.38 -0.60
N LEU A 147 -2.99 7.78 -1.35
CA LEU A 147 -3.23 6.48 -1.99
C LEU A 147 -3.50 5.40 -0.94
N LYS A 148 -2.75 5.37 0.18
CA LYS A 148 -2.98 4.45 1.29
C LYS A 148 -4.38 4.63 1.90
N GLU A 149 -4.82 5.87 2.06
CA GLU A 149 -6.16 6.20 2.55
C GLU A 149 -7.26 5.73 1.60
N GLU A 150 -7.12 5.94 0.29
CA GLU A 150 -8.05 5.44 -0.72
C GLU A 150 -8.18 3.90 -0.67
N ILE A 151 -7.06 3.17 -0.60
CA ILE A 151 -7.06 1.71 -0.46
C ILE A 151 -7.75 1.28 0.84
N ASN A 152 -7.48 1.97 1.94
CA ASN A 152 -8.15 1.71 3.21
C ASN A 152 -9.68 1.90 3.09
N ASN A 153 -10.12 2.99 2.47
CA ASN A 153 -11.54 3.29 2.29
C ASN A 153 -12.26 2.24 1.44
N ILE A 154 -11.58 1.66 0.44
CA ILE A 154 -12.17 0.66 -0.46
C ILE A 154 -12.25 -0.72 0.21
N PHE A 155 -11.17 -1.18 0.84
CA PHE A 155 -11.01 -2.58 1.26
C PHE A 155 -11.16 -2.82 2.76
N MET A 156 -11.14 -1.76 3.58
CA MET A 156 -11.21 -1.87 5.04
C MET A 156 -12.48 -1.29 5.66
N LYS A 157 -13.47 -0.88 4.86
CA LYS A 157 -14.79 -0.42 5.35
C LYS A 157 -15.42 -1.48 6.25
N GLY A 158 -15.61 -1.14 7.53
CA GLY A 158 -16.21 -2.02 8.55
C GLY A 158 -15.22 -2.53 9.60
N ARG A 159 -13.91 -2.29 9.46
CA ARG A 159 -12.96 -2.38 10.56
C ARG A 159 -12.68 -0.97 11.07
N GLU A 160 -12.75 -0.77 12.38
CA GLU A 160 -12.28 0.48 12.97
C GLU A 160 -10.86 0.73 12.48
N PHE A 161 -10.71 1.74 11.64
CA PHE A 161 -9.42 2.29 11.33
C PHE A 161 -8.87 2.82 12.67
N LYS A 162 -7.93 2.11 13.25
CA LYS A 162 -7.09 2.71 14.28
C LYS A 162 -6.33 3.81 13.56
N GLY A 163 -6.80 5.03 13.73
CA GLY A 163 -6.20 6.22 13.17
C GLY A 163 -4.70 6.30 13.47
N MET A 164 -4.11 7.44 13.27
CA MET A 164 -2.70 7.68 13.53
C MET A 164 -2.27 7.06 14.87
N VAL A 165 -1.34 6.11 14.83
CA VAL A 165 -0.70 5.57 16.03
C VAL A 165 0.37 6.58 16.45
N ILE A 166 0.26 7.09 17.68
CA ILE A 166 1.25 8.00 18.25
C ILE A 166 2.00 7.22 19.33
N ASP A 167 3.27 6.92 19.04
CA ASP A 167 4.18 6.37 20.03
C ASP A 167 4.98 7.50 20.68
N ILE A 168 4.89 7.62 22.01
CA ILE A 168 5.63 8.62 22.78
C ILE A 168 6.79 7.94 23.48
N ILE A 169 8.01 8.22 23.01
CA ILE A 169 9.25 7.67 23.55
C ILE A 169 9.95 8.74 24.38
N THR A 170 10.25 8.44 25.65
CA THR A 170 11.10 9.29 26.49
C THR A 170 12.53 8.76 26.46
N PHE A 171 13.49 9.64 26.21
CA PHE A 171 14.90 9.26 26.11
C PHE A 171 15.82 10.27 26.82
N GLY A 172 17.02 9.82 27.13
CA GLY A 172 18.09 10.69 27.63
C GLY A 172 19.16 10.92 26.56
N PHE A 173 19.53 12.17 26.28
CA PHE A 173 20.55 12.53 25.31
C PHE A 173 21.89 11.84 25.50
N LYS A 174 22.19 11.36 26.72
CA LYS A 174 23.41 10.59 27.02
C LYS A 174 23.56 9.34 26.13
N TYR A 175 22.47 8.73 25.71
CA TYR A 175 22.44 7.49 24.95
C TYR A 175 22.14 7.70 23.46
N GLY A 176 22.07 8.96 23.04
CA GLY A 176 21.71 9.32 21.67
C GLY A 176 20.22 9.56 21.47
N ILE A 177 19.88 9.98 20.28
CA ILE A 177 18.52 10.23 19.82
C ILE A 177 17.99 8.93 19.21
N PRO A 178 16.74 8.48 19.55
CA PRO A 178 16.12 7.36 18.83
C PRO A 178 16.08 7.64 17.32
N ILE A 179 16.50 6.68 16.51
CA ILE A 179 16.65 6.84 15.05
C ILE A 179 15.31 6.70 14.29
N ASP A 180 14.30 6.21 14.96
CA ASP A 180 12.94 5.93 14.46
C ASP A 180 11.90 6.98 14.87
N CYS A 181 12.34 8.14 15.34
CA CYS A 181 11.47 9.24 15.71
C CYS A 181 11.18 10.17 14.53
N ASP A 182 9.89 10.48 14.29
CA ASP A 182 9.47 11.51 13.32
C ASP A 182 9.59 12.93 13.90
N LEU A 183 9.37 13.08 15.21
CA LEU A 183 9.41 14.36 15.92
C LEU A 183 10.18 14.23 17.23
N ILE A 184 11.01 15.22 17.52
CA ILE A 184 11.78 15.27 18.77
C ILE A 184 11.54 16.64 19.43
N PHE A 185 11.15 16.59 20.69
CA PHE A 185 11.00 17.77 21.53
C PHE A 185 12.08 17.79 22.60
N ASP A 186 12.90 18.82 22.60
CA ASP A 186 13.90 19.04 23.64
C ASP A 186 13.25 19.77 24.81
N VAL A 187 13.05 19.07 25.91
CA VAL A 187 12.43 19.60 27.13
C VAL A 187 13.44 20.00 28.22
N ARG A 188 14.75 20.11 27.89
CA ARG A 188 15.79 20.46 28.89
C ARG A 188 15.72 21.90 29.36
N PHE A 189 14.89 22.75 28.73
CA PHE A 189 14.58 24.10 29.22
C PHE A 189 13.67 24.10 30.46
N LEU A 190 12.99 22.97 30.73
CA LEU A 190 12.14 22.85 31.92
C LEU A 190 13.00 22.73 33.18
N PRO A 191 12.54 23.27 34.34
CA PRO A 191 13.26 23.15 35.58
C PRO A 191 13.39 21.68 35.98
N ASN A 192 14.59 21.26 36.36
CA ASN A 192 14.87 19.87 36.70
C ASN A 192 14.68 19.61 38.21
N PRO A 193 13.66 18.86 38.64
CA PRO A 193 13.38 18.58 40.03
C PRO A 193 14.48 17.76 40.73
N TYR A 194 15.35 17.08 39.99
CA TYR A 194 16.45 16.28 40.53
C TYR A 194 17.42 17.11 41.38
N TYR A 195 17.58 18.39 41.10
CA TYR A 195 18.48 19.29 41.84
C TYR A 195 17.85 19.80 43.15
N ILE A 196 16.56 19.51 43.43
CA ILE A 196 15.87 19.88 44.64
C ILE A 196 15.86 18.68 45.60
N PRO A 197 16.50 18.77 46.79
CA PRO A 197 16.64 17.62 47.68
C PRO A 197 15.33 16.93 48.04
N SER A 198 14.26 17.69 48.23
CA SER A 198 12.90 17.16 48.55
C SER A 198 12.24 16.42 47.39
N MET A 199 12.63 16.72 46.15
CA MET A 199 12.02 16.17 44.95
C MET A 199 12.89 15.12 44.24
N LYS A 200 14.15 14.98 44.65
CA LYS A 200 15.16 14.13 43.99
C LYS A 200 14.72 12.66 43.84
N LYS A 201 13.90 12.16 44.76
CA LYS A 201 13.40 10.77 44.74
C LYS A 201 11.99 10.64 44.20
N LEU A 202 11.36 11.75 43.84
CA LEU A 202 10.01 11.80 43.27
C LEU A 202 10.04 11.65 41.76
N THR A 203 8.88 11.37 41.19
CA THR A 203 8.69 11.15 39.75
C THR A 203 7.66 12.15 39.19
N GLY A 204 7.51 12.25 37.89
CA GLY A 204 6.51 13.08 37.20
C GLY A 204 5.05 12.65 37.52
N LYS A 205 4.83 11.55 38.26
CA LYS A 205 3.50 11.14 38.76
C LYS A 205 3.14 11.82 40.05
N ASP A 206 4.13 12.39 40.77
CA ASP A 206 3.93 13.08 42.02
C ASP A 206 3.50 14.52 41.78
N GLU A 207 2.41 14.98 42.42
CA GLU A 207 1.81 16.29 42.16
C GLU A 207 2.78 17.43 42.40
N GLN A 208 3.61 17.32 43.44
CA GLN A 208 4.64 18.32 43.74
C GLN A 208 5.66 18.52 42.61
N VAL A 209 6.00 17.44 41.89
CA VAL A 209 6.90 17.50 40.73
C VAL A 209 6.20 18.13 39.54
N LYS A 210 4.93 17.78 39.30
CA LYS A 210 4.14 18.35 38.21
C LYS A 210 4.00 19.87 38.38
N GLU A 211 3.60 20.32 39.57
CA GLU A 211 3.45 21.74 39.85
C GLU A 211 4.76 22.52 39.70
N PHE A 212 5.89 21.90 40.04
CA PHE A 212 7.20 22.51 39.91
C PHE A 212 7.65 22.62 38.44
N VAL A 213 7.38 21.62 37.61
CA VAL A 213 7.85 21.55 36.22
C VAL A 213 6.93 22.32 35.30
N LEU A 214 5.63 22.40 35.57
CA LEU A 214 4.63 23.02 34.68
C LEU A 214 4.30 24.47 35.02
N LYS A 215 4.98 25.07 36.02
CA LYS A 215 4.91 26.50 36.32
C LYS A 215 5.75 27.31 35.32
#